data_282e6b25aac5e45a1119c556214befc6
#
_entry.id   282e6b25aac5e45a1119c556214befc6
#
_cell.length_a   1.000
_cell.length_b   1.000
_cell.length_c   1.000
_cell.angle_alpha   90.00
_cell.angle_beta   90.00
_cell.angle_gamma   90.00
#
_symmetry.space_group_name_H-M   'P 1'
#
loop_
_entity.id
_entity.type
_entity.pdbx_description
1 polymer ?
#
loop_
_entity_poly.entity_id
_entity_poly.type
_entity_poly.pdbx_seq_one_letter_code
_entity_poly.pdbx_strand_id
1 'polypeptide(L)'
;MPESICVLRLSAIGDCCHTLPVVRTLQSAFPKSPITWVIGTTEHKLLEGSDGIEFITFDKSDGFSSWKNLRRQFAGKQFSVLLNMNASMRANMVSTAIPALRRIGFDRARARDFQWAFSNERIAERHPDRRHVLDGLFQFAEYLGVTDRQMRWDITLSDADRQLALDVTSGPGPTCVISPCSSQRARNFRNWSIDKYLELIDYLQNQYGAQVLLTGAPTDIEKHYAQEILARTGNTVTSLIGKTTLKELLAVIDAAKLVICPDSGPAHMATAVATPVIGLYATSNPERTGPYNDQQLVANRYPEAIEQEFGKSVSEVRFGQRVRSPEAMDLISVADVTAKVDAVLG
;
A
#
# COMPACT_ATOMS: atom_id res chain seq x y z
N MET A 1 4.59 29.80 8.13
CA MET A 1 3.64 28.69 7.83
C MET A 1 3.40 28.70 6.33
N PRO A 2 3.27 27.55 5.66
CA PRO A 2 2.92 27.54 4.24
C PRO A 2 1.49 28.08 4.03
N GLU A 3 1.28 28.91 3.00
CA GLU A 3 -0.07 29.40 2.65
C GLU A 3 -0.88 28.36 1.89
N SER A 4 -0.21 27.49 1.12
CA SER A 4 -0.82 26.39 0.37
C SER A 4 0.18 25.25 0.19
N ILE A 5 -0.31 24.01 0.26
CA ILE A 5 0.53 22.82 0.17
C ILE A 5 0.06 21.94 -1.00
N CYS A 6 0.98 21.55 -1.88
CA CYS A 6 0.72 20.53 -2.88
C CYS A 6 1.48 19.26 -2.51
N VAL A 7 0.80 18.12 -2.48
CA VAL A 7 1.39 16.79 -2.30
C VAL A 7 1.41 16.09 -3.66
N LEU A 8 2.56 15.56 -4.05
CA LEU A 8 2.71 14.75 -5.25
C LEU A 8 3.02 13.31 -4.86
N ARG A 9 2.01 12.43 -4.98
CA ARG A 9 2.13 10.99 -4.83
C ARG A 9 1.20 10.30 -5.82
N LEU A 10 1.74 9.78 -6.92
CA LEU A 10 0.94 9.21 -8.02
C LEU A 10 0.57 7.75 -7.79
N SER A 11 1.38 7.00 -7.05
CA SER A 11 1.25 5.54 -6.85
C SER A 11 2.27 4.98 -5.84
N ALA A 12 2.14 3.73 -5.35
CA ALA A 12 1.04 2.80 -5.60
C ALA A 12 -0.06 2.97 -4.53
N ILE A 13 -1.13 2.15 -4.57
CA ILE A 13 -2.23 2.19 -3.60
C ILE A 13 -1.70 2.19 -2.16
N GLY A 14 -0.84 1.23 -1.81
CA GLY A 14 -0.25 1.16 -0.47
C GLY A 14 0.56 2.40 -0.08
N ASP A 15 1.33 2.95 -1.02
CA ASP A 15 2.07 4.20 -0.77
C ASP A 15 1.12 5.41 -0.58
N CYS A 16 -0.03 5.41 -1.26
CA CYS A 16 -1.05 6.45 -1.05
C CYS A 16 -1.73 6.27 0.31
N CYS A 17 -1.99 5.02 0.75
CA CYS A 17 -2.42 4.74 2.12
C CYS A 17 -1.41 5.29 3.14
N HIS A 18 -0.10 5.12 2.92
CA HIS A 18 0.93 5.69 3.79
C HIS A 18 1.05 7.22 3.71
N THR A 19 0.68 7.83 2.59
CA THR A 19 0.75 9.28 2.44
C THR A 19 -0.41 9.98 3.17
N LEU A 20 -1.57 9.35 3.30
CA LEU A 20 -2.75 9.97 3.89
C LEU A 20 -2.55 10.43 5.35
N PRO A 21 -1.96 9.64 6.27
CA PRO A 21 -1.68 10.11 7.63
C PRO A 21 -0.74 11.32 7.67
N VAL A 22 0.21 11.40 6.75
CA VAL A 22 1.08 12.58 6.62
C VAL A 22 0.28 13.80 6.19
N VAL A 23 -0.66 13.64 5.26
CA VAL A 23 -1.58 14.71 4.85
C VAL A 23 -2.47 15.13 6.03
N ARG A 24 -3.02 14.19 6.81
CA ARG A 24 -3.80 14.47 8.03
C ARG A 24 -2.99 15.25 9.06
N THR A 25 -1.72 14.89 9.23
CA THR A 25 -0.78 15.62 10.09
C THR A 25 -0.59 17.06 9.63
N LEU A 26 -0.40 17.27 8.32
CA LEU A 26 -0.28 18.61 7.75
C LEU A 26 -1.57 19.44 7.88
N GLN A 27 -2.75 18.82 7.68
CA GLN A 27 -4.03 19.48 7.89
C GLN A 27 -4.20 19.96 9.33
N SER A 28 -3.87 19.10 10.30
CA SER A 28 -3.94 19.44 11.72
C SER A 28 -2.99 20.59 12.09
N ALA A 29 -1.76 20.56 11.57
CA ALA A 29 -0.74 21.56 11.88
C ALA A 29 -0.97 22.90 11.15
N PHE A 30 -1.57 22.86 9.96
CA PHE A 30 -1.79 24.02 9.10
C PHE A 30 -3.27 24.13 8.67
N PRO A 31 -4.22 24.34 9.59
CA PRO A 31 -5.66 24.27 9.31
C PRO A 31 -6.16 25.34 8.34
N LYS A 32 -5.38 26.38 8.11
CA LYS A 32 -5.72 27.46 7.15
C LYS A 32 -5.08 27.25 5.77
N SER A 33 -4.21 26.25 5.60
CA SER A 33 -3.49 25.99 4.37
C SER A 33 -4.23 24.95 3.54
N PRO A 34 -4.83 25.31 2.39
CA PRO A 34 -5.46 24.32 1.52
C PRO A 34 -4.42 23.30 1.06
N ILE A 35 -4.83 22.03 1.04
CA ILE A 35 -4.00 20.92 0.56
C ILE A 35 -4.56 20.41 -0.75
N THR A 36 -3.73 20.44 -1.79
CA THR A 36 -4.00 19.82 -3.08
C THR A 36 -3.12 18.57 -3.22
N TRP A 37 -3.71 17.43 -3.58
CA TRP A 37 -2.97 16.20 -3.81
C TRP A 37 -3.04 15.78 -5.28
N VAL A 38 -1.88 15.79 -5.97
CA VAL A 38 -1.74 15.24 -7.31
C VAL A 38 -1.51 13.75 -7.21
N ILE A 39 -2.49 12.95 -7.67
CA ILE A 39 -2.61 11.52 -7.46
C ILE A 39 -2.89 10.78 -8.78
N GLY A 40 -2.55 9.51 -8.88
CA GLY A 40 -2.94 8.67 -10.03
C GLY A 40 -4.44 8.36 -10.04
N THR A 41 -5.01 8.21 -11.23
CA THR A 41 -6.46 7.93 -11.41
C THR A 41 -6.93 6.69 -10.66
N THR A 42 -6.13 5.64 -10.62
CA THR A 42 -6.48 4.41 -9.89
C THR A 42 -6.48 4.63 -8.38
N GLU A 43 -5.44 5.28 -7.87
CA GLU A 43 -5.26 5.54 -6.44
C GLU A 43 -6.30 6.55 -5.93
N HIS A 44 -6.71 7.49 -6.78
CA HIS A 44 -7.79 8.44 -6.46
C HIS A 44 -9.11 7.74 -6.11
N LYS A 45 -9.49 6.69 -6.85
CA LYS A 45 -10.72 5.94 -6.60
C LYS A 45 -10.83 5.38 -5.17
N LEU A 46 -9.72 5.16 -4.49
CA LEU A 46 -9.73 4.76 -3.08
C LEU A 46 -9.93 5.97 -2.16
N LEU A 47 -9.27 7.09 -2.46
CA LEU A 47 -9.15 8.22 -1.53
C LEU A 47 -10.12 9.38 -1.81
N GLU A 48 -10.88 9.32 -2.91
CA GLU A 48 -11.86 10.36 -3.23
C GLU A 48 -12.87 10.55 -2.10
N GLY A 49 -13.28 11.80 -1.87
CA GLY A 49 -14.16 12.17 -0.77
C GLY A 49 -13.46 12.29 0.58
N SER A 50 -12.12 12.16 0.66
CA SER A 50 -11.38 12.46 1.89
C SER A 50 -11.43 13.94 2.21
N ASP A 51 -11.95 14.28 3.38
CA ASP A 51 -12.24 15.66 3.79
C ASP A 51 -11.00 16.58 3.75
N GLY A 52 -11.22 17.80 3.24
CA GLY A 52 -10.22 18.87 3.24
C GLY A 52 -9.05 18.66 2.27
N ILE A 53 -9.16 17.73 1.30
CA ILE A 53 -8.15 17.48 0.28
C ILE A 53 -8.75 17.78 -1.12
N GLU A 54 -8.13 18.70 -1.85
CA GLU A 54 -8.41 18.89 -3.27
C GLU A 54 -7.59 17.86 -4.07
N PHE A 55 -8.25 16.86 -4.67
CA PHE A 55 -7.55 15.90 -5.52
C PHE A 55 -7.49 16.37 -6.97
N ILE A 56 -6.31 16.24 -7.55
CA ILE A 56 -6.09 16.42 -9.00
C ILE A 56 -5.50 15.12 -9.55
N THR A 57 -6.24 14.48 -10.43
CA THR A 57 -5.86 13.19 -11.00
C THR A 57 -4.86 13.34 -12.14
N PHE A 58 -3.88 12.44 -12.17
CA PHE A 58 -2.96 12.28 -13.28
C PHE A 58 -3.13 10.89 -13.90
N ASP A 59 -3.55 10.85 -15.16
CA ASP A 59 -3.64 9.59 -15.91
C ASP A 59 -2.26 9.20 -16.42
N LYS A 60 -1.78 8.04 -15.98
CA LYS A 60 -0.48 7.52 -16.35
C LYS A 60 -0.43 6.98 -17.78
N SER A 61 -1.59 6.67 -18.37
CA SER A 61 -1.71 6.16 -19.75
C SER A 61 -1.60 7.27 -20.81
N ASP A 62 -2.09 8.46 -20.49
CA ASP A 62 -2.14 9.62 -21.39
C ASP A 62 -0.82 10.42 -21.50
N GLY A 63 0.17 10.07 -20.69
CA GLY A 63 1.52 10.62 -20.78
C GLY A 63 1.58 12.15 -20.85
N PHE A 64 2.00 12.68 -22.00
CA PHE A 64 2.20 14.12 -22.19
C PHE A 64 0.89 14.94 -22.19
N SER A 65 -0.23 14.36 -22.62
CA SER A 65 -1.53 15.03 -22.58
C SER A 65 -1.96 15.32 -21.13
N SER A 66 -1.80 14.35 -20.23
CA SER A 66 -2.08 14.53 -18.80
C SER A 66 -1.17 15.59 -18.19
N TRP A 67 0.11 15.66 -18.58
CA TRP A 67 1.02 16.71 -18.13
C TRP A 67 0.56 18.11 -18.59
N LYS A 68 0.16 18.26 -19.86
CA LYS A 68 -0.39 19.54 -20.38
C LYS A 68 -1.67 19.93 -19.66
N ASN A 69 -2.56 18.98 -19.40
CA ASN A 69 -3.80 19.20 -18.68
C ASN A 69 -3.53 19.69 -17.25
N LEU A 70 -2.62 19.02 -16.56
CA LEU A 70 -2.20 19.40 -15.21
C LEU A 70 -1.65 20.84 -15.18
N ARG A 71 -0.74 21.16 -16.13
CA ARG A 71 -0.20 22.52 -16.25
C ARG A 71 -1.27 23.60 -16.50
N ARG A 72 -2.30 23.27 -17.28
CA ARG A 72 -3.44 24.18 -17.51
C ARG A 72 -4.29 24.38 -16.24
N GLN A 73 -4.54 23.30 -15.47
CA GLN A 73 -5.30 23.38 -14.22
C GLN A 73 -4.60 24.24 -13.16
N PHE A 74 -3.26 24.29 -13.21
CA PHE A 74 -2.45 25.12 -12.33
C PHE A 74 -2.10 26.51 -12.93
N ALA A 75 -2.62 26.88 -14.08
CA ALA A 75 -2.37 28.19 -14.66
C ALA A 75 -2.84 29.30 -13.70
N GLY A 76 -1.94 30.22 -13.37
CA GLY A 76 -2.21 31.31 -12.41
C GLY A 76 -2.22 30.91 -10.93
N LYS A 77 -2.05 29.62 -10.60
CA LYS A 77 -1.86 29.14 -9.22
C LYS A 77 -0.35 29.04 -8.92
N GLN A 78 0.04 29.29 -7.66
CA GLN A 78 1.38 29.05 -7.15
C GLN A 78 1.26 28.49 -5.73
N PHE A 79 1.83 27.29 -5.50
CA PHE A 79 1.87 26.73 -4.16
C PHE A 79 3.06 27.28 -3.37
N SER A 80 2.86 27.50 -2.08
CA SER A 80 3.97 27.82 -1.18
C SER A 80 4.96 26.66 -1.09
N VAL A 81 4.43 25.42 -1.05
CA VAL A 81 5.22 24.18 -0.92
C VAL A 81 4.67 23.07 -1.81
N LEU A 82 5.56 22.41 -2.54
CA LEU A 82 5.33 21.11 -3.18
C LEU A 82 6.13 20.04 -2.43
N LEU A 83 5.44 19.04 -1.90
CA LEU A 83 6.02 17.84 -1.30
C LEU A 83 6.06 16.71 -2.35
N ASN A 84 7.21 16.51 -3.01
CA ASN A 84 7.39 15.43 -3.98
C ASN A 84 7.73 14.13 -3.27
N MET A 85 6.69 13.44 -2.77
CA MET A 85 6.78 12.18 -2.02
C MET A 85 6.88 10.95 -2.93
N ASN A 86 7.13 11.11 -4.24
CA ASN A 86 7.19 10.03 -5.21
C ASN A 86 8.52 10.04 -5.98
N ALA A 87 9.48 9.24 -5.52
CA ALA A 87 10.80 9.12 -6.16
C ALA A 87 10.73 8.25 -7.42
N SER A 88 10.25 8.79 -8.53
CA SER A 88 10.23 8.16 -9.85
C SER A 88 10.36 9.22 -10.95
N MET A 89 10.95 8.85 -12.10
CA MET A 89 11.11 9.76 -13.25
C MET A 89 9.78 10.38 -13.67
N ARG A 90 8.71 9.58 -13.73
CA ARG A 90 7.37 10.08 -14.07
C ARG A 90 6.91 11.18 -13.10
N ALA A 91 7.02 10.96 -11.80
CA ALA A 91 6.62 11.95 -10.81
C ALA A 91 7.52 13.20 -10.87
N ASN A 92 8.81 13.02 -11.13
CA ASN A 92 9.74 14.13 -11.32
C ASN A 92 9.31 15.00 -12.51
N MET A 93 8.97 14.39 -13.63
CA MET A 93 8.44 15.11 -14.80
C MET A 93 7.10 15.79 -14.48
N VAL A 94 6.17 15.07 -13.82
CA VAL A 94 4.87 15.64 -13.41
C VAL A 94 5.07 16.84 -12.48
N SER A 95 6.05 16.79 -11.60
CA SER A 95 6.35 17.89 -10.68
C SER A 95 6.65 19.21 -11.40
N THR A 96 7.18 19.18 -12.63
CA THR A 96 7.46 20.39 -13.43
C THR A 96 6.20 21.14 -13.89
N ALA A 97 5.06 20.47 -13.93
CA ALA A 97 3.76 21.08 -14.24
C ALA A 97 3.14 21.81 -13.05
N ILE A 98 3.68 21.64 -11.84
CA ILE A 98 3.14 22.17 -10.59
C ILE A 98 3.96 23.39 -10.17
N PRO A 99 3.43 24.63 -10.28
CA PRO A 99 4.13 25.83 -9.84
C PRO A 99 4.24 25.86 -8.31
N ALA A 100 5.46 25.89 -7.77
CA ALA A 100 5.70 25.95 -6.33
C ALA A 100 7.00 26.72 -6.03
N LEU A 101 6.99 27.50 -4.94
CA LEU A 101 8.16 28.25 -4.45
C LEU A 101 9.21 27.30 -3.84
N ARG A 102 8.75 26.45 -2.93
CA ARG A 102 9.56 25.43 -2.27
C ARG A 102 9.17 24.06 -2.82
N ARG A 103 10.15 23.32 -3.31
CA ARG A 103 9.98 22.00 -3.94
C ARG A 103 10.80 21.00 -3.14
N ILE A 104 10.18 20.36 -2.18
CA ILE A 104 10.83 19.46 -1.23
C ILE A 104 10.81 18.05 -1.78
N GLY A 105 11.97 17.43 -1.94
CA GLY A 105 12.15 16.04 -2.35
C GLY A 105 12.82 15.20 -1.26
N PHE A 106 13.04 13.92 -1.55
CA PHE A 106 13.83 13.05 -0.69
C PHE A 106 15.30 13.51 -0.63
N ASP A 107 16.02 13.10 0.43
CA ASP A 107 17.46 13.21 0.51
C ASP A 107 18.18 12.44 -0.62
N ARG A 108 19.49 12.64 -0.76
CA ARG A 108 20.28 12.05 -1.85
C ARG A 108 20.25 10.51 -1.87
N ALA A 109 20.21 9.86 -0.71
CA ALA A 109 20.25 8.41 -0.62
C ALA A 109 18.95 7.77 -1.09
N ARG A 110 17.80 8.42 -0.86
CA ARG A 110 16.46 7.94 -1.23
C ARG A 110 15.95 8.52 -2.54
N ALA A 111 16.48 9.66 -2.97
CA ALA A 111 16.14 10.27 -4.26
C ALA A 111 16.53 9.32 -5.41
N ARG A 112 15.53 8.87 -6.15
CA ARG A 112 15.71 8.04 -7.35
C ARG A 112 15.41 8.87 -8.59
N ASP A 113 15.87 8.37 -9.73
CA ASP A 113 15.55 8.94 -11.04
C ASP A 113 15.82 10.45 -11.11
N PHE A 114 16.95 10.87 -10.57
CA PHE A 114 17.40 12.28 -10.57
C PHE A 114 16.44 13.26 -9.87
N GLN A 115 15.62 12.84 -8.90
CA GLN A 115 14.67 13.71 -8.19
C GLN A 115 15.34 15.00 -7.65
N TRP A 116 16.63 14.93 -7.32
CA TRP A 116 17.41 16.07 -6.84
C TRP A 116 17.47 17.24 -7.83
N ALA A 117 17.31 16.99 -9.14
CA ALA A 117 17.27 18.04 -10.18
C ALA A 117 15.91 18.74 -10.27
N PHE A 118 14.87 18.13 -9.70
CA PHE A 118 13.48 18.62 -9.71
C PHE A 118 13.04 19.22 -8.37
N SER A 119 13.95 19.28 -7.39
CA SER A 119 13.69 19.79 -6.05
C SER A 119 14.72 20.86 -5.70
N ASN A 120 14.30 21.97 -5.09
CA ASN A 120 15.21 23.01 -4.58
C ASN A 120 15.49 22.83 -3.07
N GLU A 121 14.71 22.01 -2.39
CA GLU A 121 14.92 21.62 -0.99
C GLU A 121 14.79 20.09 -0.84
N ARG A 122 15.35 19.54 0.25
CA ARG A 122 15.33 18.09 0.53
C ARG A 122 15.14 17.86 2.02
N ILE A 123 14.41 16.80 2.33
CA ILE A 123 14.32 16.32 3.72
C ILE A 123 15.70 15.89 4.22
N ALA A 124 15.88 15.92 5.55
CA ALA A 124 17.16 15.61 6.16
C ALA A 124 17.64 14.18 5.83
N GLU A 125 18.91 14.07 5.49
CA GLU A 125 19.57 12.77 5.33
C GLU A 125 19.78 12.13 6.69
N ARG A 126 19.40 10.85 6.82
CA ARG A 126 19.63 10.06 8.02
C ARG A 126 20.23 8.71 7.62
N HIS A 127 21.43 8.44 8.04
CA HIS A 127 22.16 7.21 7.78
C HIS A 127 22.47 6.40 9.04
N PRO A 128 22.32 5.06 8.99
CA PRO A 128 21.56 4.32 8.00
C PRO A 128 20.05 4.53 8.17
N ASP A 129 19.34 4.86 7.10
CA ASP A 129 17.87 4.98 7.15
C ASP A 129 17.24 3.58 7.08
N ARG A 130 17.04 2.98 8.24
CA ARG A 130 16.36 1.69 8.41
C ARG A 130 14.97 1.91 9.02
N ARG A 131 14.09 2.57 8.26
CA ARG A 131 12.75 2.94 8.70
C ARG A 131 11.70 2.36 7.77
N HIS A 132 10.54 2.17 8.34
CA HIS A 132 9.34 1.92 7.55
C HIS A 132 9.07 3.06 6.56
N VAL A 133 8.50 2.74 5.39
CA VAL A 133 8.18 3.73 4.34
C VAL A 133 7.31 4.86 4.89
N LEU A 134 6.32 4.54 5.74
CA LEU A 134 5.46 5.54 6.38
C LEU A 134 6.27 6.54 7.22
N ASP A 135 7.20 6.06 8.05
CA ASP A 135 8.08 6.95 8.85
C ASP A 135 8.96 7.82 7.97
N GLY A 136 9.42 7.25 6.85
CA GLY A 136 10.16 8.00 5.83
C GLY A 136 9.33 9.11 5.19
N LEU A 137 8.01 8.93 5.05
CA LEU A 137 7.11 9.95 4.53
C LEU A 137 6.80 11.02 5.57
N PHE A 138 6.69 10.68 6.86
CA PHE A 138 6.52 11.67 7.93
C PHE A 138 7.65 12.69 8.00
N GLN A 139 8.84 12.36 7.51
CA GLN A 139 9.95 13.33 7.46
C GLN A 139 9.66 14.57 6.62
N PHE A 140 8.70 14.52 5.68
CA PHE A 140 8.24 15.71 4.97
C PHE A 140 7.47 16.66 5.89
N ALA A 141 6.66 16.14 6.81
CA ALA A 141 5.99 16.94 7.82
C ALA A 141 7.00 17.48 8.86
N GLU A 142 7.93 16.63 9.32
CA GLU A 142 9.04 17.01 10.21
C GLU A 142 9.90 18.13 9.62
N TYR A 143 10.16 18.10 8.31
CA TYR A 143 10.90 19.14 7.59
C TYR A 143 10.17 20.49 7.59
N LEU A 144 8.85 20.48 7.65
CA LEU A 144 8.01 21.67 7.82
C LEU A 144 7.82 22.07 9.31
N GLY A 145 8.52 21.41 10.23
CA GLY A 145 8.47 21.69 11.67
C GLY A 145 7.32 21.00 12.41
N VAL A 146 6.66 20.01 11.78
CA VAL A 146 5.54 19.28 12.38
C VAL A 146 6.00 17.92 12.87
N THR A 147 5.99 17.72 14.19
CA THR A 147 6.45 16.48 14.86
C THR A 147 5.31 15.67 15.46
N ASP A 148 4.16 16.28 15.71
CA ASP A 148 2.97 15.62 16.24
C ASP A 148 2.21 14.91 15.11
N ARG A 149 2.34 13.57 15.06
CA ARG A 149 1.82 12.74 13.97
C ARG A 149 0.35 12.39 14.20
N GLN A 150 -0.47 12.59 13.18
CA GLN A 150 -1.86 12.16 13.15
C GLN A 150 -1.96 10.82 12.41
N MET A 151 -1.97 9.72 13.17
CA MET A 151 -2.05 8.35 12.62
C MET A 151 -3.50 7.97 12.34
N ARG A 152 -4.14 8.66 11.41
CA ARG A 152 -5.51 8.37 10.99
C ARG A 152 -5.65 8.41 9.48
N TRP A 153 -6.52 7.57 8.97
CA TRP A 153 -6.75 7.44 7.52
C TRP A 153 -8.06 8.07 7.08
N ASP A 154 -9.16 7.85 7.81
CA ASP A 154 -10.49 8.42 7.54
C ASP A 154 -10.89 8.33 6.07
N ILE A 155 -10.74 7.16 5.46
CA ILE A 155 -11.14 6.93 4.07
C ILE A 155 -12.65 6.80 4.02
N THR A 156 -13.30 7.66 3.24
CA THR A 156 -14.77 7.71 3.15
C THR A 156 -15.30 6.50 2.40
N LEU A 157 -16.17 5.73 3.05
CA LEU A 157 -16.94 4.64 2.46
C LEU A 157 -18.41 5.04 2.39
N SER A 158 -19.07 4.79 1.27
CA SER A 158 -20.50 5.00 1.10
C SER A 158 -21.32 3.92 1.81
N ASP A 159 -22.60 4.17 2.03
CA ASP A 159 -23.52 3.16 2.56
C ASP A 159 -23.62 1.94 1.63
N ALA A 160 -23.50 2.13 0.32
CA ALA A 160 -23.50 1.06 -0.66
C ALA A 160 -22.23 0.17 -0.54
N ASP A 161 -21.05 0.77 -0.33
CA ASP A 161 -19.81 0.01 -0.09
C ASP A 161 -19.94 -0.84 1.19
N ARG A 162 -20.50 -0.27 2.25
CA ARG A 162 -20.71 -0.96 3.53
C ARG A 162 -21.75 -2.07 3.41
N GLN A 163 -22.84 -1.82 2.68
CA GLN A 163 -23.88 -2.82 2.48
C GLN A 163 -23.35 -4.02 1.70
N LEU A 164 -22.60 -3.79 0.62
CA LEU A 164 -21.94 -4.88 -0.11
C LEU A 164 -21.03 -5.71 0.81
N ALA A 165 -20.24 -5.03 1.65
CA ALA A 165 -19.37 -5.71 2.60
C ALA A 165 -20.18 -6.59 3.57
N LEU A 166 -21.27 -6.07 4.16
CA LEU A 166 -22.16 -6.82 5.03
C LEU A 166 -22.77 -8.04 4.32
N ASP A 167 -23.22 -7.87 3.08
CA ASP A 167 -23.83 -8.96 2.30
C ASP A 167 -22.84 -10.11 2.06
N VAL A 168 -21.57 -9.81 1.77
CA VAL A 168 -20.57 -10.85 1.49
C VAL A 168 -19.88 -11.41 2.73
N THR A 169 -19.99 -10.74 3.89
CA THR A 169 -19.40 -11.17 5.17
C THR A 169 -20.43 -11.75 6.14
N SER A 170 -21.67 -11.97 5.69
CA SER A 170 -22.79 -12.46 6.53
C SER A 170 -22.74 -13.96 6.83
N GLY A 171 -21.72 -14.68 6.40
CA GLY A 171 -21.57 -16.12 6.66
C GLY A 171 -21.32 -16.46 8.13
N PRO A 172 -21.52 -17.72 8.51
CA PRO A 172 -21.20 -18.18 9.85
C PRO A 172 -19.67 -18.15 10.08
N GLY A 173 -19.26 -17.81 11.29
CA GLY A 173 -17.86 -17.76 11.69
C GLY A 173 -17.11 -16.47 11.28
N PRO A 174 -15.82 -16.38 11.60
CA PRO A 174 -15.01 -15.22 11.28
C PRO A 174 -14.76 -15.13 9.77
N THR A 175 -14.90 -13.94 9.19
CA THR A 175 -14.55 -13.71 7.79
C THR A 175 -13.05 -13.47 7.64
N CYS A 176 -12.39 -14.28 6.82
CA CYS A 176 -11.00 -14.17 6.44
C CYS A 176 -10.88 -13.76 4.96
N VAL A 177 -10.23 -12.64 4.70
CA VAL A 177 -9.95 -12.16 3.33
C VAL A 177 -8.57 -12.64 2.91
N ILE A 178 -8.48 -13.34 1.80
CA ILE A 178 -7.22 -13.73 1.17
C ILE A 178 -7.07 -12.96 -0.15
N SER A 179 -6.03 -12.11 -0.23
CA SER A 179 -5.62 -11.49 -1.50
C SER A 179 -4.36 -12.20 -1.99
N PRO A 180 -4.46 -13.25 -2.82
CA PRO A 180 -3.37 -14.20 -3.02
C PRO A 180 -2.21 -13.64 -3.85
N CYS A 181 -2.43 -12.58 -4.61
CA CYS A 181 -1.45 -12.09 -5.56
C CYS A 181 -1.03 -10.65 -5.28
N SER A 182 0.19 -10.34 -5.68
CA SER A 182 0.69 -8.97 -5.77
C SER A 182 0.64 -8.48 -7.22
N SER A 183 0.81 -7.16 -7.42
CA SER A 183 0.76 -6.55 -8.76
C SER A 183 1.75 -7.21 -9.73
N GLN A 184 1.29 -7.48 -10.95
CA GLN A 184 2.12 -8.02 -12.01
C GLN A 184 3.21 -7.02 -12.42
N ARG A 185 4.47 -7.39 -12.19
CA ARG A 185 5.66 -6.68 -12.69
C ARG A 185 6.68 -7.73 -13.09
N ALA A 186 7.50 -7.44 -14.08
CA ALA A 186 8.61 -8.32 -14.45
C ALA A 186 9.46 -8.68 -13.21
N ARG A 187 9.72 -9.96 -13.01
CA ARG A 187 10.45 -10.51 -11.86
C ARG A 187 9.82 -10.17 -10.50
N ASN A 188 8.49 -10.19 -10.41
CA ASN A 188 7.76 -10.06 -9.16
C ASN A 188 7.35 -11.46 -8.68
N PHE A 189 8.16 -12.06 -7.82
CA PHE A 189 7.96 -13.40 -7.27
C PHE A 189 7.43 -13.32 -5.84
N ARG A 190 6.31 -12.61 -5.63
CA ARG A 190 5.72 -12.40 -4.31
C ARG A 190 4.52 -13.28 -4.04
N ASN A 191 4.04 -14.02 -5.02
CA ASN A 191 2.86 -14.83 -4.85
C ASN A 191 3.24 -16.15 -4.19
N TRP A 192 2.49 -16.52 -3.17
CA TRP A 192 2.61 -17.81 -2.50
C TRP A 192 1.96 -18.90 -3.36
N SER A 193 2.33 -20.18 -3.17
CA SER A 193 1.79 -21.24 -4.01
C SER A 193 0.30 -21.50 -3.73
N ILE A 194 -0.41 -21.93 -4.78
CA ILE A 194 -1.85 -22.26 -4.68
C ILE A 194 -2.07 -23.41 -3.69
N ASP A 195 -1.19 -24.42 -3.69
CA ASP A 195 -1.32 -25.56 -2.79
C ASP A 195 -1.23 -25.15 -1.32
N LYS A 196 -0.32 -24.24 -0.97
CA LYS A 196 -0.22 -23.69 0.40
C LYS A 196 -1.44 -22.84 0.77
N TYR A 197 -2.02 -22.09 -0.17
CA TYR A 197 -3.28 -21.40 0.08
C TYR A 197 -4.42 -22.38 0.33
N LEU A 198 -4.47 -23.51 -0.37
CA LEU A 198 -5.48 -24.54 -0.15
C LEU A 198 -5.37 -25.18 1.24
N GLU A 199 -4.14 -25.53 1.67
CA GLU A 199 -3.90 -26.04 3.02
C GLU A 199 -4.29 -25.00 4.09
N LEU A 200 -4.00 -23.73 3.87
CA LEU A 200 -4.41 -22.65 4.77
C LEU A 200 -5.92 -22.47 4.82
N ILE A 201 -6.61 -22.53 3.68
CA ILE A 201 -8.08 -22.43 3.60
C ILE A 201 -8.72 -23.60 4.36
N ASP A 202 -8.23 -24.81 4.15
CA ASP A 202 -8.69 -26.00 4.87
C ASP A 202 -8.52 -25.82 6.40
N TYR A 203 -7.36 -25.31 6.83
CA TYR A 203 -7.10 -24.99 8.23
C TYR A 203 -8.09 -23.97 8.79
N LEU A 204 -8.30 -22.82 8.09
CA LEU A 204 -9.22 -21.77 8.50
C LEU A 204 -10.65 -22.28 8.67
N GLN A 205 -11.10 -23.11 7.72
CA GLN A 205 -12.46 -23.65 7.73
C GLN A 205 -12.66 -24.73 8.81
N ASN A 206 -11.73 -25.67 8.92
CA ASN A 206 -11.86 -26.77 9.87
C ASN A 206 -11.62 -26.35 11.32
N GLN A 207 -10.66 -25.45 11.57
CA GLN A 207 -10.30 -25.05 12.93
C GLN A 207 -11.22 -23.94 13.47
N TYR A 208 -11.62 -22.99 12.61
CA TYR A 208 -12.35 -21.79 13.03
C TYR A 208 -13.74 -21.65 12.44
N GLY A 209 -14.15 -22.54 11.55
CA GLY A 209 -15.39 -22.38 10.79
C GLY A 209 -15.41 -21.10 9.94
N ALA A 210 -14.23 -20.64 9.52
CA ALA A 210 -14.08 -19.33 8.88
C ALA A 210 -14.72 -19.28 7.49
N GLN A 211 -15.40 -18.17 7.22
CA GLN A 211 -15.77 -17.80 5.86
C GLN A 211 -14.54 -17.23 5.14
N VAL A 212 -14.17 -17.79 3.99
CA VAL A 212 -13.01 -17.34 3.21
C VAL A 212 -13.47 -16.60 1.97
N LEU A 213 -12.98 -15.36 1.81
CA LEU A 213 -13.20 -14.50 0.64
C LEU A 213 -11.89 -14.30 -0.11
N LEU A 214 -11.85 -14.64 -1.40
CA LEU A 214 -10.72 -14.31 -2.28
C LEU A 214 -10.94 -12.93 -2.89
N THR A 215 -9.96 -12.04 -2.79
CA THR A 215 -10.02 -10.70 -3.35
C THR A 215 -8.81 -10.41 -4.25
N GLY A 216 -9.00 -9.52 -5.22
CA GLY A 216 -7.96 -9.13 -6.16
C GLY A 216 -8.50 -8.40 -7.39
N ALA A 217 -7.58 -7.93 -8.23
CA ALA A 217 -7.90 -7.29 -9.50
C ALA A 217 -8.25 -8.33 -10.59
N PRO A 218 -8.91 -7.95 -11.70
CA PRO A 218 -9.28 -8.87 -12.78
C PRO A 218 -8.11 -9.23 -13.71
N THR A 219 -6.90 -9.46 -13.15
CA THR A 219 -5.74 -9.87 -13.93
C THR A 219 -5.76 -11.39 -14.19
N ASP A 220 -5.07 -11.83 -15.24
CA ASP A 220 -5.07 -13.24 -15.61
C ASP A 220 -4.51 -14.14 -14.52
N ILE A 221 -3.47 -13.68 -13.79
CA ILE A 221 -2.90 -14.46 -12.70
C ILE A 221 -3.87 -14.57 -11.52
N GLU A 222 -4.55 -13.49 -11.15
CA GLU A 222 -5.51 -13.51 -10.04
C GLU A 222 -6.73 -14.37 -10.38
N LYS A 223 -7.21 -14.30 -11.62
CA LYS A 223 -8.26 -15.19 -12.13
C LYS A 223 -7.83 -16.65 -12.11
N HIS A 224 -6.59 -16.95 -12.52
CA HIS A 224 -6.04 -18.31 -12.47
C HIS A 224 -6.01 -18.82 -11.03
N TYR A 225 -5.50 -18.03 -10.07
CA TYR A 225 -5.53 -18.40 -8.64
C TYR A 225 -6.94 -18.68 -8.16
N ALA A 226 -7.93 -17.81 -8.49
CA ALA A 226 -9.31 -18.02 -8.13
C ALA A 226 -9.88 -19.33 -8.72
N GLN A 227 -9.65 -19.58 -10.00
CA GLN A 227 -10.16 -20.79 -10.70
C GLN A 227 -9.61 -22.07 -10.06
N GLU A 228 -8.30 -22.13 -9.82
CA GLU A 228 -7.64 -23.28 -9.22
C GLU A 228 -8.11 -23.54 -7.77
N ILE A 229 -8.23 -22.48 -6.96
CA ILE A 229 -8.71 -22.60 -5.58
C ILE A 229 -10.18 -23.04 -5.58
N LEU A 230 -11.05 -22.38 -6.34
CA LEU A 230 -12.48 -22.73 -6.38
C LEU A 230 -12.73 -24.14 -6.91
N ALA A 231 -11.94 -24.61 -7.88
CA ALA A 231 -12.04 -25.96 -8.42
C ALA A 231 -11.77 -27.04 -7.35
N ARG A 232 -10.95 -26.74 -6.35
CA ARG A 232 -10.55 -27.70 -5.30
C ARG A 232 -11.31 -27.51 -3.97
N THR A 233 -11.87 -26.29 -3.73
CA THR A 233 -12.64 -26.00 -2.50
C THR A 233 -14.16 -26.04 -2.72
N GLY A 234 -14.62 -26.16 -3.97
CA GLY A 234 -16.05 -26.13 -4.29
C GLY A 234 -16.70 -24.81 -3.88
N ASN A 235 -17.89 -24.87 -3.28
CA ASN A 235 -18.68 -23.70 -2.88
C ASN A 235 -18.32 -23.16 -1.47
N THR A 236 -17.26 -23.65 -0.84
CA THR A 236 -16.89 -23.25 0.53
C THR A 236 -16.09 -21.94 0.57
N VAL A 237 -15.62 -21.46 -0.58
CA VAL A 237 -14.87 -20.20 -0.75
C VAL A 237 -15.61 -19.30 -1.71
N THR A 238 -15.71 -18.02 -1.39
CA THR A 238 -16.32 -17.01 -2.26
C THR A 238 -15.24 -16.17 -2.94
N SER A 239 -15.30 -16.03 -4.28
CA SER A 239 -14.38 -15.17 -5.02
C SER A 239 -15.01 -13.85 -5.38
N LEU A 240 -14.36 -12.77 -4.91
CA LEU A 240 -14.62 -11.37 -5.27
C LEU A 240 -13.55 -10.82 -6.23
N ILE A 241 -12.66 -11.66 -6.75
CA ILE A 241 -11.60 -11.23 -7.70
C ILE A 241 -12.23 -10.59 -8.94
N GLY A 242 -11.88 -9.33 -9.17
CA GLY A 242 -12.42 -8.52 -10.28
C GLY A 242 -13.88 -8.08 -10.12
N LYS A 243 -14.50 -8.30 -8.96
CA LYS A 243 -15.91 -7.96 -8.70
C LYS A 243 -16.10 -6.76 -7.77
N THR A 244 -15.02 -6.18 -7.25
CA THR A 244 -15.08 -5.05 -6.33
C THR A 244 -14.34 -3.85 -6.89
N THR A 245 -14.84 -2.66 -6.60
CA THR A 245 -14.08 -1.40 -6.65
C THR A 245 -13.06 -1.38 -5.50
N LEU A 246 -12.18 -0.39 -5.47
CA LEU A 246 -11.22 -0.25 -4.36
C LEU A 246 -11.90 0.13 -3.03
N LYS A 247 -13.01 0.87 -3.06
CA LYS A 247 -13.77 1.23 -1.86
C LYS A 247 -14.58 0.04 -1.34
N GLU A 248 -15.23 -0.70 -2.21
CA GLU A 248 -15.89 -1.95 -1.83
C GLU A 248 -14.89 -2.97 -1.25
N LEU A 249 -13.69 -3.10 -1.86
CA LEU A 249 -12.62 -3.93 -1.29
C LEU A 249 -12.21 -3.44 0.10
N LEU A 250 -12.06 -2.13 0.30
CA LEU A 250 -11.73 -1.57 1.61
C LEU A 250 -12.84 -1.86 2.63
N ALA A 251 -14.12 -1.74 2.23
CA ALA A 251 -15.26 -2.06 3.09
C ALA A 251 -15.31 -3.55 3.48
N VAL A 252 -14.99 -4.44 2.54
CA VAL A 252 -14.88 -5.90 2.81
C VAL A 252 -13.72 -6.17 3.78
N ILE A 253 -12.60 -5.51 3.61
CA ILE A 253 -11.45 -5.60 4.53
C ILE A 253 -11.83 -5.05 5.92
N ASP A 254 -12.53 -3.93 6.01
CA ASP A 254 -13.00 -3.31 7.26
C ASP A 254 -13.96 -4.23 8.04
N ALA A 255 -14.82 -4.98 7.32
CA ALA A 255 -15.75 -5.92 7.90
C ALA A 255 -15.14 -7.30 8.25
N ALA A 256 -13.93 -7.58 7.77
CA ALA A 256 -13.26 -8.86 8.00
C ALA A 256 -12.59 -8.95 9.37
N LYS A 257 -12.39 -10.17 9.87
CA LYS A 257 -11.62 -10.43 11.09
C LYS A 257 -10.12 -10.52 10.83
N LEU A 258 -9.74 -10.91 9.61
CA LEU A 258 -8.36 -11.16 9.25
C LEU A 258 -8.17 -10.97 7.75
N VAL A 259 -7.03 -10.36 7.37
CA VAL A 259 -6.54 -10.32 5.99
C VAL A 259 -5.25 -11.13 5.87
N ILE A 260 -5.09 -11.89 4.79
CA ILE A 260 -3.87 -12.64 4.49
C ILE A 260 -3.43 -12.27 3.07
N CYS A 261 -2.23 -11.75 2.90
CA CYS A 261 -1.75 -11.32 1.59
C CYS A 261 -0.22 -11.17 1.55
N PRO A 262 0.42 -11.26 0.36
CA PRO A 262 1.81 -10.87 0.20
C PRO A 262 2.00 -9.34 0.30
N ASP A 263 3.24 -8.86 0.13
CA ASP A 263 3.57 -7.42 0.02
C ASP A 263 2.79 -6.77 -1.14
N SER A 264 1.59 -6.28 -0.84
CA SER A 264 0.62 -5.76 -1.82
C SER A 264 -0.30 -4.68 -1.22
N GLY A 265 -1.12 -4.04 -2.05
CA GLY A 265 -2.04 -2.97 -1.62
C GLY A 265 -2.97 -3.34 -0.46
N PRO A 266 -3.62 -4.52 -0.47
CA PRO A 266 -4.49 -4.98 0.61
C PRO A 266 -3.86 -4.96 2.00
N ALA A 267 -2.56 -5.25 2.16
CA ALA A 267 -1.86 -5.16 3.45
C ALA A 267 -1.95 -3.75 4.06
N HIS A 268 -1.80 -2.73 3.23
CA HIS A 268 -1.85 -1.33 3.66
C HIS A 268 -3.28 -0.80 3.78
N MET A 269 -4.22 -1.35 3.01
CA MET A 269 -5.65 -1.08 3.18
C MET A 269 -6.14 -1.64 4.51
N ALA A 270 -5.74 -2.85 4.90
CA ALA A 270 -6.04 -3.44 6.19
C ALA A 270 -5.50 -2.58 7.35
N THR A 271 -4.23 -2.13 7.24
CA THR A 271 -3.67 -1.17 8.20
C THR A 271 -4.52 0.11 8.32
N ALA A 272 -5.06 0.61 7.20
CA ALA A 272 -5.83 1.85 7.18
C ALA A 272 -7.19 1.76 7.90
N VAL A 273 -7.77 0.57 8.00
CA VAL A 273 -9.05 0.30 8.70
C VAL A 273 -8.86 -0.53 9.97
N ALA A 274 -7.61 -0.70 10.42
CA ALA A 274 -7.24 -1.42 11.63
C ALA A 274 -7.68 -2.91 11.66
N THR A 275 -7.86 -3.53 10.50
CA THR A 275 -8.11 -4.97 10.39
C THR A 275 -6.78 -5.71 10.49
N PRO A 276 -6.64 -6.71 11.39
CA PRO A 276 -5.44 -7.53 11.50
C PRO A 276 -5.01 -8.12 10.15
N VAL A 277 -3.70 -8.05 9.85
CA VAL A 277 -3.19 -8.56 8.58
C VAL A 277 -1.95 -9.42 8.73
N ILE A 278 -2.03 -10.65 8.25
CA ILE A 278 -0.89 -11.55 8.11
C ILE A 278 -0.22 -11.29 6.77
N GLY A 279 0.96 -10.67 6.81
CA GLY A 279 1.76 -10.40 5.64
C GLY A 279 2.72 -11.55 5.30
N LEU A 280 2.77 -11.97 4.04
CA LEU A 280 3.67 -13.04 3.56
C LEU A 280 4.91 -12.39 2.93
N TYR A 281 6.06 -12.46 3.62
CA TYR A 281 7.27 -11.71 3.25
C TYR A 281 8.51 -12.61 3.17
N ALA A 282 8.98 -12.85 1.95
CA ALA A 282 10.29 -13.46 1.67
C ALA A 282 11.09 -12.65 0.63
N THR A 283 10.40 -11.95 -0.29
CA THR A 283 11.06 -11.20 -1.38
C THR A 283 11.27 -9.73 -1.09
N SER A 284 10.70 -9.21 -0.01
CA SER A 284 10.83 -7.81 0.42
C SER A 284 10.97 -7.73 1.94
N ASN A 285 11.71 -6.72 2.40
CA ASN A 285 11.91 -6.48 3.82
C ASN A 285 10.63 -5.96 4.49
N PRO A 286 10.00 -6.72 5.41
CA PRO A 286 8.78 -6.29 6.08
C PRO A 286 8.99 -5.10 7.03
N GLU A 287 10.17 -4.93 7.62
CA GLU A 287 10.49 -3.75 8.42
C GLU A 287 10.38 -2.46 7.61
N ARG A 288 10.55 -2.55 6.28
CA ARG A 288 10.44 -1.43 5.37
C ARG A 288 9.04 -1.23 4.81
N THR A 289 8.37 -2.30 4.39
CA THR A 289 7.11 -2.26 3.63
C THR A 289 6.04 -3.19 4.17
N GLY A 290 6.22 -3.78 5.34
CA GLY A 290 5.21 -4.64 5.97
C GLY A 290 4.00 -3.85 6.48
N PRO A 291 2.99 -4.54 6.96
CA PRO A 291 1.85 -3.91 7.62
C PRO A 291 2.33 -3.09 8.81
N TYR A 292 2.03 -1.79 8.83
CA TYR A 292 2.63 -0.89 9.81
C TYR A 292 2.26 -1.23 11.27
N ASN A 293 1.00 -1.60 11.50
CA ASN A 293 0.49 -1.91 12.84
C ASN A 293 0.66 -3.40 13.22
N ASP A 294 0.94 -4.29 12.24
CA ASP A 294 0.91 -5.74 12.42
C ASP A 294 2.25 -6.41 12.06
N GLN A 295 3.37 -5.76 12.37
CA GLN A 295 4.70 -6.33 12.13
C GLN A 295 4.90 -7.70 12.81
N GLN A 296 4.28 -7.91 13.96
CA GLN A 296 4.30 -9.17 14.73
C GLN A 296 3.52 -10.29 14.03
N LEU A 297 2.58 -9.96 13.15
CA LEU A 297 1.78 -10.93 12.37
C LEU A 297 2.43 -11.30 11.03
N VAL A 298 3.59 -10.74 10.69
CA VAL A 298 4.26 -11.07 9.43
C VAL A 298 4.87 -12.47 9.49
N ALA A 299 4.52 -13.32 8.52
CA ALA A 299 5.26 -14.54 8.21
C ALA A 299 6.52 -14.15 7.42
N ASN A 300 7.60 -13.93 8.16
CA ASN A 300 8.84 -13.34 7.65
C ASN A 300 9.90 -14.41 7.37
N ARG A 301 10.23 -14.62 6.10
CA ARG A 301 11.33 -15.45 5.60
C ARG A 301 12.30 -14.65 4.72
N TYR A 302 12.24 -13.33 4.83
CA TYR A 302 13.12 -12.44 4.09
C TYR A 302 14.61 -12.60 4.50
N PRO A 303 14.98 -12.81 5.78
CA PRO A 303 16.36 -13.05 6.14
C PRO A 303 16.95 -14.28 5.47
N GLU A 304 16.22 -15.40 5.48
CA GLU A 304 16.65 -16.65 4.85
C GLU A 304 16.75 -16.50 3.33
N ALA A 305 15.79 -15.79 2.72
CA ALA A 305 15.81 -15.53 1.29
C ALA A 305 16.99 -14.62 0.87
N ILE A 306 17.38 -13.65 1.69
CA ILE A 306 18.57 -12.81 1.47
C ILE A 306 19.85 -13.66 1.58
N GLU A 307 19.95 -14.52 2.59
CA GLU A 307 21.10 -15.41 2.74
C GLU A 307 21.23 -16.34 1.55
N GLN A 308 20.13 -16.95 1.10
CA GLN A 308 20.14 -17.86 -0.05
C GLN A 308 20.53 -17.18 -1.37
N GLU A 309 20.01 -15.98 -1.65
CA GLU A 309 20.28 -15.30 -2.93
C GLU A 309 21.61 -14.55 -2.95
N PHE A 310 22.03 -13.96 -1.81
CA PHE A 310 23.19 -13.07 -1.77
C PHE A 310 24.35 -13.58 -0.90
N GLY A 311 24.18 -14.65 -0.11
CA GLY A 311 25.18 -15.12 0.86
C GLY A 311 25.48 -14.08 1.96
N LYS A 312 24.50 -13.25 2.32
CA LYS A 312 24.64 -12.11 3.22
C LYS A 312 23.53 -12.07 4.24
N SER A 313 23.79 -11.43 5.38
CA SER A 313 22.73 -11.06 6.33
C SER A 313 21.94 -9.84 5.86
N VAL A 314 20.74 -9.62 6.44
CA VAL A 314 19.92 -8.42 6.15
C VAL A 314 20.66 -7.12 6.49
N SER A 315 21.58 -7.14 7.47
CA SER A 315 22.36 -5.96 7.86
C SER A 315 23.40 -5.56 6.81
N GLU A 316 23.86 -6.47 5.99
CA GLU A 316 24.91 -6.27 4.98
C GLU A 316 24.35 -5.86 3.61
N VAL A 317 23.05 -5.92 3.42
CA VAL A 317 22.41 -5.50 2.18
C VAL A 317 21.69 -4.16 2.36
N ARG A 318 21.29 -3.54 1.25
CA ARG A 318 20.46 -2.33 1.32
C ARG A 318 19.15 -2.64 2.02
N PHE A 319 18.68 -1.77 2.89
CA PHE A 319 17.42 -1.95 3.63
C PHE A 319 16.20 -2.24 2.75
N GLY A 320 16.17 -1.73 1.52
CA GLY A 320 15.15 -2.02 0.52
C GLY A 320 15.58 -3.05 -0.53
N GLN A 321 16.56 -3.93 -0.22
CA GLN A 321 16.99 -4.99 -1.14
C GLN A 321 15.79 -5.88 -1.48
N ARG A 322 15.69 -6.28 -2.75
CA ARG A 322 14.66 -7.22 -3.21
C ARG A 322 15.32 -8.55 -3.53
N VAL A 323 14.72 -9.63 -3.03
CA VAL A 323 14.99 -10.98 -3.48
C VAL A 323 14.22 -11.23 -4.78
N ARG A 324 14.85 -11.89 -5.74
CA ARG A 324 14.29 -12.14 -7.07
C ARG A 324 14.32 -13.63 -7.47
N SER A 325 14.54 -14.50 -6.48
CA SER A 325 14.38 -15.94 -6.65
C SER A 325 12.90 -16.27 -6.78
N PRO A 326 12.49 -17.07 -7.79
CA PRO A 326 11.12 -17.58 -7.91
C PRO A 326 10.70 -18.42 -6.70
N GLU A 327 11.63 -19.12 -6.07
CA GLU A 327 11.40 -20.04 -4.95
C GLU A 327 11.39 -19.36 -3.58
N ALA A 328 11.67 -18.04 -3.52
CA ALA A 328 11.77 -17.35 -2.23
C ALA A 328 10.51 -17.46 -1.37
N MET A 329 9.32 -17.42 -1.99
CA MET A 329 8.04 -17.53 -1.27
C MET A 329 7.79 -18.96 -0.75
N ASP A 330 8.48 -19.97 -1.28
CA ASP A 330 8.36 -21.35 -0.80
C ASP A 330 9.01 -21.56 0.57
N LEU A 331 9.87 -20.64 1.00
CA LEU A 331 10.43 -20.62 2.36
C LEU A 331 9.33 -20.39 3.43
N ILE A 332 8.24 -19.72 3.09
CA ILE A 332 7.12 -19.54 4.00
C ILE A 332 6.34 -20.85 4.05
N SER A 333 6.33 -21.52 5.19
CA SER A 333 5.51 -22.72 5.41
C SER A 333 4.07 -22.36 5.78
N VAL A 334 3.13 -23.30 5.62
CA VAL A 334 1.76 -23.13 6.11
C VAL A 334 1.76 -22.96 7.63
N ALA A 335 2.63 -23.67 8.35
CA ALA A 335 2.77 -23.56 9.80
C ALA A 335 3.19 -22.14 10.25
N ASP A 336 4.03 -21.44 9.49
CA ASP A 336 4.37 -20.04 9.78
C ASP A 336 3.14 -19.13 9.75
N VAL A 337 2.20 -19.42 8.86
CA VAL A 337 0.98 -18.62 8.66
C VAL A 337 -0.08 -18.99 9.67
N THR A 338 -0.33 -20.30 9.89
CA THR A 338 -1.36 -20.78 10.84
C THR A 338 -1.04 -20.37 12.27
N ALA A 339 0.24 -20.35 12.69
CA ALA A 339 0.64 -19.81 13.99
C ALA A 339 0.26 -18.32 14.18
N LYS A 340 0.20 -17.55 13.09
CA LYS A 340 -0.27 -16.15 13.13
C LYS A 340 -1.81 -16.07 13.11
N VAL A 341 -2.47 -17.01 12.40
CA VAL A 341 -3.92 -17.14 12.44
C VAL A 341 -4.38 -17.41 13.86
N ASP A 342 -3.74 -18.36 14.56
CA ASP A 342 -4.06 -18.72 15.95
C ASP A 342 -3.88 -17.53 16.92
N ALA A 343 -2.91 -16.68 16.67
CA ALA A 343 -2.71 -15.48 17.47
C ALA A 343 -3.81 -14.40 17.28
N VAL A 344 -4.61 -14.49 16.20
CA VAL A 344 -5.67 -13.52 15.88
C VAL A 344 -7.06 -14.10 16.16
N LEU A 345 -7.28 -15.37 15.84
CA LEU A 345 -8.60 -16.00 15.91
C LEU A 345 -8.78 -16.93 17.12
N GLY A 346 -7.70 -17.41 17.74
CA GLY A 346 -7.68 -18.23 18.95
C GLY A 346 -7.69 -17.36 20.18
#